data_162f0e5a919abeaddeda0055fa4b9468
#
_entry.id   162f0e5a919abeaddeda0055fa4b9468
#
_cell.length_a   1.000
_cell.length_b   1.000
_cell.length_c   1.000
_cell.angle_alpha   90.00
_cell.angle_beta   90.00
_cell.angle_gamma   90.00
#
_symmetry.space_group_name_H-M   'P 1'
#
loop_
_entity.id
_entity.type
_entity.pdbx_description
1 polymer ?
#
loop_
_entity_poly.entity_id
_entity_poly.type
_entity_poly.pdbx_seq_one_letter_code
_entity_poly.pdbx_strand_id
1 'polypeptide(L)'
;ELPQESVELLDEMVREGAEGLSICALNDPSICRRVEELADAGIPCVTFNSDLPKSRRLCFVGQDLYRAGRMAGELMSRCVRPGGLVLATVGNRRFDGHCQRLNGFLARMAERGFPAEQILTAETFNDYQTTYRAVAETLERHPDLAGIYLANLHVSGCVEAVRAAGRQGQLRVICHDINESVRRLLLEGSVDFTIPQDFRQQGYLPPFLLRDALRRGQLPPASRQDGQMSILCAENV
;
A
#
# COMPACT_ATOMS: atom_id res chain seq x y z
N GLU A 1 -3.43 0.52 -16.17
CA GLU A 1 -4.62 -0.34 -16.40
C GLU A 1 -5.86 0.53 -16.53
N LEU A 2 -6.62 0.29 -17.60
CA LEU A 2 -7.93 0.91 -17.76
C LEU A 2 -8.99 0.00 -17.14
N PRO A 3 -10.02 0.52 -16.44
CA PRO A 3 -11.07 -0.30 -15.86
C PRO A 3 -11.76 -1.23 -16.88
N GLN A 4 -11.88 -0.78 -18.12
CA GLN A 4 -12.47 -1.56 -19.21
C GLN A 4 -11.65 -2.82 -19.53
N GLU A 5 -10.33 -2.72 -19.59
CA GLU A 5 -9.43 -3.87 -19.80
C GLU A 5 -9.59 -4.92 -18.69
N SER A 6 -9.77 -4.47 -17.44
CA SER A 6 -10.02 -5.38 -16.32
C SER A 6 -11.35 -6.12 -16.48
N VAL A 7 -12.40 -5.44 -16.91
CA VAL A 7 -13.71 -6.09 -17.17
C VAL A 7 -13.60 -7.11 -18.31
N GLU A 8 -12.95 -6.77 -19.40
CA GLU A 8 -12.71 -7.67 -20.54
C GLU A 8 -11.94 -8.93 -20.14
N LEU A 9 -10.92 -8.77 -19.27
CA LEU A 9 -10.16 -9.90 -18.75
C LEU A 9 -11.01 -10.82 -17.86
N LEU A 10 -11.88 -10.26 -17.01
CA LEU A 10 -12.83 -11.06 -16.22
C LEU A 10 -13.77 -11.86 -17.13
N ASP A 11 -14.26 -11.23 -18.20
CA ASP A 11 -15.13 -11.90 -19.18
C ASP A 11 -14.41 -13.02 -19.94
N GLU A 12 -13.16 -12.83 -20.29
CA GLU A 12 -12.34 -13.84 -20.93
C GLU A 12 -12.14 -15.06 -20.02
N MET A 13 -11.74 -14.83 -18.76
CA MET A 13 -11.57 -15.93 -17.80
C MET A 13 -12.86 -16.76 -17.59
N VAL A 14 -14.01 -16.10 -17.55
CA VAL A 14 -15.31 -16.78 -17.44
C VAL A 14 -15.62 -17.59 -18.71
N ARG A 15 -15.35 -17.02 -19.90
CA ARG A 15 -15.53 -17.75 -21.18
C ARG A 15 -14.60 -18.98 -21.28
N GLU A 16 -13.44 -18.93 -20.65
CA GLU A 16 -12.50 -20.06 -20.55
C GLU A 16 -12.92 -21.09 -19.48
N GLY A 17 -14.00 -20.87 -18.77
CA GLY A 17 -14.58 -21.82 -17.83
C GLY A 17 -14.14 -21.64 -16.36
N ALA A 18 -13.70 -20.46 -15.98
CA ALA A 18 -13.40 -20.18 -14.58
C ALA A 18 -14.68 -20.27 -13.72
N GLU A 19 -14.67 -21.12 -12.69
CA GLU A 19 -15.78 -21.30 -11.74
C GLU A 19 -15.71 -20.28 -10.57
N GLY A 20 -14.59 -19.57 -10.40
CA GLY A 20 -14.37 -18.54 -9.38
C GLY A 20 -13.10 -17.75 -9.68
N LEU A 21 -13.02 -16.50 -9.24
CA LEU A 21 -11.96 -15.56 -9.61
C LEU A 21 -11.25 -14.95 -8.39
N SER A 22 -9.92 -14.91 -8.47
CA SER A 22 -9.09 -14.10 -7.56
C SER A 22 -8.69 -12.82 -8.26
N ILE A 23 -9.03 -11.66 -7.69
CA ILE A 23 -8.97 -10.37 -8.38
C ILE A 23 -8.10 -9.38 -7.57
N CYS A 24 -7.14 -8.76 -8.24
CA CYS A 24 -6.47 -7.54 -7.78
C CYS A 24 -6.72 -6.46 -8.83
N ALA A 25 -7.61 -5.53 -8.55
CA ALA A 25 -8.05 -4.53 -9.50
C ALA A 25 -8.27 -3.16 -8.85
N LEU A 26 -8.43 -2.14 -9.69
CA LEU A 26 -8.85 -0.81 -9.26
C LEU A 26 -10.25 -0.85 -8.66
N ASN A 27 -10.49 -0.08 -7.62
CA ASN A 27 -11.82 0.11 -7.04
C ASN A 27 -12.65 1.05 -7.95
N ASP A 28 -13.09 0.52 -9.07
CA ASP A 28 -13.87 1.24 -10.09
C ASP A 28 -15.31 0.72 -10.12
N PRO A 29 -16.32 1.60 -10.32
CA PRO A 29 -17.73 1.20 -10.38
C PRO A 29 -18.06 0.15 -11.45
N SER A 30 -17.35 0.16 -12.59
CA SER A 30 -17.58 -0.82 -13.67
C SER A 30 -17.10 -2.21 -13.25
N ILE A 31 -15.94 -2.30 -12.60
CA ILE A 31 -15.39 -3.55 -12.07
C ILE A 31 -16.26 -4.08 -10.92
N CYS A 32 -16.67 -3.20 -10.00
CA CYS A 32 -17.57 -3.59 -8.91
C CYS A 32 -18.89 -4.18 -9.45
N ARG A 33 -19.51 -3.53 -10.44
CA ARG A 33 -20.73 -4.03 -11.09
C ARG A 33 -20.50 -5.38 -11.75
N ARG A 34 -19.38 -5.55 -12.45
CA ARG A 34 -19.07 -6.85 -13.05
C ARG A 34 -18.92 -7.97 -12.03
N VAL A 35 -18.29 -7.69 -10.90
CA VAL A 35 -18.21 -8.65 -9.77
C VAL A 35 -19.58 -8.98 -9.19
N GLU A 36 -20.52 -8.04 -9.14
CA GLU A 36 -21.91 -8.29 -8.74
C GLU A 36 -22.62 -9.22 -9.72
N GLU A 37 -22.51 -8.97 -11.04
CA GLU A 37 -23.08 -9.84 -12.09
C GLU A 37 -22.49 -11.25 -12.02
N LEU A 38 -21.20 -11.40 -11.78
CA LEU A 38 -20.55 -12.70 -11.59
C LEU A 38 -21.09 -13.43 -10.37
N ALA A 39 -21.28 -12.72 -9.27
CA ALA A 39 -21.86 -13.30 -8.06
C ALA A 39 -23.33 -13.79 -8.30
N ASP A 40 -24.13 -13.03 -9.07
CA ASP A 40 -25.48 -13.44 -9.48
C ASP A 40 -25.47 -14.65 -10.41
N ALA A 41 -24.44 -14.83 -11.21
CA ALA A 41 -24.21 -15.98 -12.05
C ALA A 41 -23.62 -17.20 -11.29
N GLY A 42 -23.39 -17.09 -9.97
CA GLY A 42 -22.83 -18.14 -9.15
C GLY A 42 -21.30 -18.28 -9.24
N ILE A 43 -20.62 -17.30 -9.79
CA ILE A 43 -19.15 -17.23 -9.91
C ILE A 43 -18.60 -16.35 -8.81
N PRO A 44 -18.14 -16.89 -7.68
CA PRO A 44 -17.63 -16.10 -6.56
C PRO A 44 -16.28 -15.45 -6.91
N CYS A 45 -16.11 -14.23 -6.41
CA CYS A 45 -14.86 -13.48 -6.53
C CYS A 45 -14.24 -13.23 -5.15
N VAL A 46 -12.94 -13.46 -5.02
CA VAL A 46 -12.13 -13.06 -3.85
C VAL A 46 -11.19 -11.96 -4.31
N THR A 47 -11.19 -10.82 -3.61
CA THR A 47 -10.21 -9.77 -3.86
C THR A 47 -8.96 -9.95 -3.00
N PHE A 48 -7.81 -9.56 -3.52
CA PHE A 48 -6.56 -9.57 -2.76
C PHE A 48 -5.72 -8.34 -3.08
N ASN A 49 -4.83 -7.94 -2.18
CA ASN A 49 -3.95 -6.76 -2.26
C ASN A 49 -4.71 -5.43 -2.39
N SER A 50 -5.55 -5.28 -3.41
CA SER A 50 -6.48 -4.16 -3.62
C SER A 50 -7.92 -4.64 -3.47
N ASP A 51 -8.73 -3.92 -2.71
CA ASP A 51 -10.10 -4.32 -2.39
C ASP A 51 -11.16 -3.62 -3.25
N LEU A 52 -12.30 -4.30 -3.41
CA LEU A 52 -13.52 -3.79 -4.03
C LEU A 52 -14.66 -3.78 -2.98
N PRO A 53 -14.62 -2.91 -1.97
CA PRO A 53 -15.51 -3.00 -0.80
C PRO A 53 -16.98 -2.74 -1.13
N LYS A 54 -17.27 -2.11 -2.27
CA LYS A 54 -18.64 -1.84 -2.76
C LYS A 54 -19.16 -2.92 -3.69
N SER A 55 -18.44 -4.03 -3.89
CA SER A 55 -18.88 -5.16 -4.71
C SER A 55 -19.41 -6.32 -3.86
N ARG A 56 -20.06 -7.28 -4.50
CA ARG A 56 -20.49 -8.57 -3.89
C ARG A 56 -19.36 -9.61 -3.91
N ARG A 57 -18.12 -9.18 -3.73
CA ARG A 57 -17.01 -10.10 -3.53
C ARG A 57 -17.24 -11.01 -2.32
N LEU A 58 -16.73 -12.22 -2.37
CA LEU A 58 -16.84 -13.18 -1.28
C LEU A 58 -16.11 -12.71 -0.02
N CYS A 59 -14.85 -12.27 -0.18
CA CYS A 59 -14.05 -11.66 0.87
C CYS A 59 -12.83 -10.94 0.27
N PHE A 60 -12.11 -10.23 1.13
CA PHE A 60 -10.82 -9.61 0.82
C PHE A 60 -9.69 -10.31 1.58
N VAL A 61 -8.60 -10.58 0.90
CA VAL A 61 -7.35 -11.09 1.47
C VAL A 61 -6.26 -10.04 1.30
N GLY A 62 -5.98 -9.29 2.35
CA GLY A 62 -5.00 -8.21 2.29
C GLY A 62 -4.92 -7.44 3.59
N GLN A 63 -3.90 -6.61 3.68
CA GLN A 63 -3.61 -5.79 4.85
C GLN A 63 -4.63 -4.65 5.00
N ASP A 64 -4.97 -4.29 6.23
CA ASP A 64 -5.66 -3.03 6.53
C ASP A 64 -4.71 -1.86 6.25
N LEU A 65 -4.81 -1.30 5.05
CA LEU A 65 -3.89 -0.27 4.56
C LEU A 65 -4.01 1.04 5.34
N TYR A 66 -5.21 1.37 5.84
CA TYR A 66 -5.40 2.53 6.70
C TYR A 66 -4.66 2.34 8.03
N ARG A 67 -4.81 1.19 8.67
CA ARG A 67 -4.06 0.86 9.90
C ARG A 67 -2.56 0.79 9.66
N ALA A 68 -2.12 0.26 8.52
CA ALA A 68 -0.70 0.25 8.16
C ALA A 68 -0.14 1.68 8.02
N GLY A 69 -0.90 2.60 7.40
CA GLY A 69 -0.57 4.02 7.38
C GLY A 69 -0.51 4.65 8.77
N ARG A 70 -1.48 4.33 9.64
CA ARG A 70 -1.45 4.78 11.05
C ARG A 70 -0.21 4.28 11.79
N MET A 71 0.21 3.04 11.53
CA MET A 71 1.44 2.48 12.11
C MET A 71 2.68 3.27 11.65
N ALA A 72 2.77 3.62 10.38
CA ALA A 72 3.84 4.49 9.86
C ALA A 72 3.82 5.87 10.54
N GLY A 73 2.64 6.48 10.73
CA GLY A 73 2.48 7.74 11.43
C GLY A 73 2.88 7.66 12.91
N GLU A 74 2.56 6.56 13.59
CA GLU A 74 3.02 6.32 14.96
C GLU A 74 4.55 6.27 15.04
N LEU A 75 5.20 5.51 14.15
CA LEU A 75 6.66 5.42 14.10
C LEU A 75 7.29 6.78 13.79
N MET A 76 6.81 7.47 12.74
CA MET A 76 7.32 8.77 12.35
C MET A 76 7.23 9.79 13.48
N SER A 77 6.09 9.87 14.16
CA SER A 77 5.86 10.80 15.28
C SER A 77 6.77 10.55 16.49
N ARG A 78 7.32 9.35 16.62
CA ARG A 78 8.30 9.03 17.67
C ARG A 78 9.74 9.29 17.27
N CYS A 79 10.01 9.27 15.97
CA CYS A 79 11.37 9.45 15.43
C CYS A 79 11.68 10.90 15.06
N VAL A 80 10.65 11.68 14.74
CA VAL A 80 10.76 13.10 14.39
C VAL A 80 10.35 13.95 15.58
N ARG A 81 11.18 14.93 15.92
CA ARG A 81 10.85 15.87 17.00
C ARG A 81 9.61 16.71 16.66
N PRO A 82 8.84 17.15 17.64
CA PRO A 82 7.74 18.10 17.42
C PRO A 82 8.24 19.34 16.67
N GLY A 83 7.48 19.79 15.68
CA GLY A 83 7.87 20.91 14.81
C GLY A 83 8.68 20.50 13.58
N GLY A 84 9.15 19.27 13.49
CA GLY A 84 9.87 18.77 12.31
C GLY A 84 8.96 18.58 11.10
N LEU A 85 9.41 19.04 9.94
CA LEU A 85 8.71 18.89 8.67
C LEU A 85 8.85 17.46 8.14
N VAL A 86 7.77 16.88 7.61
CA VAL A 86 7.75 15.53 7.05
C VAL A 86 7.19 15.56 5.62
N LEU A 87 7.84 14.86 4.70
CA LEU A 87 7.32 14.59 3.37
C LEU A 87 6.62 13.23 3.36
N ALA A 88 5.36 13.16 2.96
CA ALA A 88 4.64 11.93 2.70
C ALA A 88 4.39 11.77 1.19
N THR A 89 4.94 10.71 0.58
CA THR A 89 4.71 10.43 -0.84
C THR A 89 3.62 9.40 -1.03
N VAL A 90 2.89 9.53 -2.13
CA VAL A 90 1.86 8.59 -2.57
C VAL A 90 2.07 8.28 -4.05
N GLY A 91 1.81 7.04 -4.46
CA GLY A 91 2.03 6.65 -5.86
C GLY A 91 1.04 7.33 -6.80
N ASN A 92 -0.23 7.06 -6.63
CA ASN A 92 -1.30 7.68 -7.40
C ASN A 92 -2.56 7.76 -6.52
N ARG A 93 -3.15 8.95 -6.42
CA ARG A 93 -4.35 9.21 -5.61
C ARG A 93 -5.62 8.56 -6.16
N ARG A 94 -5.59 8.04 -7.38
CA ARG A 94 -6.68 7.22 -7.94
C ARG A 94 -6.71 5.80 -7.38
N PHE A 95 -5.61 5.31 -6.81
CA PHE A 95 -5.55 4.01 -6.15
C PHE A 95 -5.98 4.15 -4.69
N ASP A 96 -7.10 3.54 -4.35
CA ASP A 96 -7.68 3.59 -3.00
C ASP A 96 -6.69 3.13 -1.92
N GLY A 97 -5.93 2.07 -2.18
CA GLY A 97 -4.93 1.57 -1.25
C GLY A 97 -3.83 2.57 -0.90
N HIS A 98 -3.36 3.35 -1.88
CA HIS A 98 -2.39 4.41 -1.63
C HIS A 98 -2.99 5.54 -0.80
N CYS A 99 -4.24 5.91 -1.09
CA CYS A 99 -4.98 6.91 -0.32
C CYS A 99 -5.23 6.46 1.12
N GLN A 100 -5.60 5.20 1.33
CA GLN A 100 -5.82 4.65 2.67
C GLN A 100 -4.55 4.73 3.53
N ARG A 101 -3.39 4.33 3.01
CA ARG A 101 -2.10 4.46 3.71
C ARG A 101 -1.78 5.92 4.04
N LEU A 102 -1.90 6.82 3.08
CA LEU A 102 -1.66 8.24 3.30
C LEU A 102 -2.63 8.83 4.34
N ASN A 103 -3.93 8.55 4.21
CA ASN A 103 -4.94 9.05 5.15
C ASN A 103 -4.73 8.52 6.57
N GLY A 104 -4.35 7.24 6.70
CA GLY A 104 -4.01 6.64 7.99
C GLY A 104 -2.79 7.32 8.63
N PHE A 105 -1.75 7.59 7.84
CA PHE A 105 -0.56 8.32 8.26
C PHE A 105 -0.91 9.73 8.75
N LEU A 106 -1.60 10.51 7.93
CA LEU A 106 -2.00 11.88 8.25
C LEU A 106 -2.85 11.94 9.52
N ALA A 107 -3.86 11.06 9.64
CA ALA A 107 -4.71 11.00 10.82
C ALA A 107 -3.89 10.71 12.09
N ARG A 108 -2.94 9.77 12.03
CA ARG A 108 -2.12 9.44 13.20
C ARG A 108 -1.13 10.56 13.55
N MET A 109 -0.51 11.19 12.57
CA MET A 109 0.37 12.34 12.78
C MET A 109 -0.39 13.49 13.47
N ALA A 110 -1.62 13.80 13.01
CA ALA A 110 -2.46 14.82 13.64
C ALA A 110 -2.80 14.49 15.10
N GLU A 111 -3.18 13.25 15.40
CA GLU A 111 -3.42 12.77 16.77
C GLU A 111 -2.17 12.89 17.67
N ARG A 112 -0.99 12.84 17.07
CA ARG A 112 0.31 12.98 17.78
C ARG A 112 0.79 14.42 17.86
N GLY A 113 -0.02 15.39 17.42
CA GLY A 113 0.27 16.81 17.55
C GLY A 113 1.10 17.40 16.40
N PHE A 114 1.17 16.72 15.25
CA PHE A 114 1.76 17.28 14.03
C PHE A 114 0.64 17.93 13.19
N PRO A 115 0.59 19.25 13.08
CA PRO A 115 -0.41 19.94 12.28
C PRO A 115 -0.19 19.68 10.79
N ALA A 116 -1.24 19.87 9.99
CA ALA A 116 -1.21 19.56 8.55
C ALA A 116 -0.10 20.32 7.80
N GLU A 117 0.21 21.52 8.24
CA GLU A 117 1.26 22.40 7.65
C GLU A 117 2.67 21.81 7.80
N GLN A 118 2.87 20.87 8.71
CA GLN A 118 4.14 20.17 8.91
C GLN A 118 4.25 18.90 8.06
N ILE A 119 3.24 18.58 7.25
CA ILE A 119 3.23 17.38 6.42
C ILE A 119 3.03 17.77 4.97
N LEU A 120 4.13 17.80 4.23
CA LEU A 120 4.12 17.97 2.78
C LEU A 120 3.65 16.66 2.12
N THR A 121 2.92 16.74 1.02
CA THR A 121 2.52 15.57 0.25
C THR A 121 2.94 15.69 -1.20
N ALA A 122 3.45 14.60 -1.78
CA ALA A 122 3.79 14.53 -3.19
C ALA A 122 3.25 13.26 -3.83
N GLU A 123 2.82 13.36 -5.10
CA GLU A 123 2.41 12.23 -5.92
C GLU A 123 3.57 11.82 -6.83
N THR A 124 3.94 10.53 -6.83
CA THR A 124 5.15 10.04 -7.48
C THR A 124 4.89 9.01 -8.59
N PHE A 125 3.61 8.68 -8.85
CA PHE A 125 3.14 7.77 -9.90
C PHE A 125 3.83 6.39 -9.93
N ASN A 126 4.37 5.94 -8.81
CA ASN A 126 5.21 4.75 -8.71
C ASN A 126 6.37 4.76 -9.72
N ASP A 127 6.94 5.93 -9.94
CA ASP A 127 8.05 6.13 -10.87
C ASP A 127 9.32 6.56 -10.11
N TYR A 128 10.44 5.96 -10.48
CA TYR A 128 11.72 6.20 -9.83
C TYR A 128 12.18 7.67 -9.98
N GLN A 129 12.14 8.19 -11.21
CA GLN A 129 12.63 9.53 -11.51
C GLN A 129 11.74 10.59 -10.88
N THR A 130 10.43 10.36 -10.87
CA THR A 130 9.46 11.25 -10.24
C THR A 130 9.65 11.25 -8.72
N THR A 131 9.91 10.07 -8.11
CA THR A 131 10.20 9.98 -6.67
C THR A 131 11.50 10.70 -6.33
N TYR A 132 12.58 10.46 -7.09
CA TYR A 132 13.85 11.15 -6.91
C TYR A 132 13.69 12.67 -6.96
N ARG A 133 13.02 13.18 -8.00
CA ARG A 133 12.81 14.60 -8.22
C ARG A 133 11.99 15.25 -7.11
N ALA A 134 10.87 14.64 -6.74
CA ALA A 134 10.01 15.13 -5.67
C ALA A 134 10.76 15.26 -4.33
N VAL A 135 11.60 14.28 -3.99
CA VAL A 135 12.41 14.31 -2.77
C VAL A 135 13.53 15.34 -2.89
N ALA A 136 14.26 15.39 -3.99
CA ALA A 136 15.35 16.35 -4.20
C ALA A 136 14.87 17.80 -4.12
N GLU A 137 13.78 18.14 -4.82
CA GLU A 137 13.18 19.48 -4.77
C GLU A 137 12.66 19.85 -3.37
N THR A 138 12.13 18.85 -2.63
CA THR A 138 11.69 19.09 -1.25
C THR A 138 12.87 19.36 -0.33
N LEU A 139 13.96 18.62 -0.46
CA LEU A 139 15.18 18.83 0.33
C LEU A 139 15.84 20.18 0.05
N GLU A 140 15.80 20.65 -1.20
CA GLU A 140 16.32 21.96 -1.59
C GLU A 140 15.50 23.11 -0.97
N ARG A 141 14.16 22.99 -1.03
CA ARG A 141 13.25 24.03 -0.50
C ARG A 141 13.11 24.02 1.02
N HIS A 142 13.35 22.85 1.64
CA HIS A 142 13.13 22.63 3.06
C HIS A 142 14.36 21.95 3.70
N PRO A 143 15.41 22.75 4.02
CA PRO A 143 16.60 22.24 4.69
C PRO A 143 16.32 21.66 6.09
N ASP A 144 15.19 21.98 6.68
CA ASP A 144 14.68 21.51 7.97
C ASP A 144 13.85 20.22 7.88
N LEU A 145 13.69 19.62 6.67
CA LEU A 145 13.00 18.35 6.51
C LEU A 145 13.60 17.30 7.46
N ALA A 146 12.76 16.68 8.28
CA ALA A 146 13.16 15.75 9.33
C ALA A 146 12.78 14.30 9.06
N GLY A 147 11.79 14.07 8.20
CA GLY A 147 11.34 12.72 7.88
C GLY A 147 10.71 12.60 6.49
N ILE A 148 10.76 11.38 5.94
CA ILE A 148 10.12 11.01 4.68
C ILE A 148 9.34 9.73 4.88
N TYR A 149 8.06 9.74 4.53
CA TYR A 149 7.19 8.58 4.49
C TYR A 149 6.83 8.22 3.05
N LEU A 150 7.12 7.00 2.65
CA LEU A 150 6.76 6.48 1.33
C LEU A 150 5.60 5.47 1.48
N ALA A 151 4.40 5.89 1.10
CA ALA A 151 3.21 5.03 1.09
C ALA A 151 3.20 4.05 -0.09
N ASN A 152 4.18 4.12 -0.98
CA ASN A 152 4.26 3.42 -2.25
C ASN A 152 5.67 2.91 -2.57
N LEU A 153 5.88 2.46 -3.82
CA LEU A 153 7.14 1.90 -4.33
C LEU A 153 8.24 2.96 -4.58
N HIS A 154 9.38 2.49 -5.09
CA HIS A 154 10.56 3.29 -5.49
C HIS A 154 11.31 3.99 -4.36
N VAL A 155 11.44 3.28 -3.23
CA VAL A 155 12.23 3.71 -2.07
C VAL A 155 13.68 4.05 -2.46
N SER A 156 14.25 3.34 -3.43
CA SER A 156 15.60 3.61 -3.95
C SER A 156 15.75 5.03 -4.53
N GLY A 157 14.75 5.53 -5.26
CA GLY A 157 14.77 6.90 -5.78
C GLY A 157 14.79 7.96 -4.67
N CYS A 158 14.01 7.72 -3.60
CA CYS A 158 14.04 8.57 -2.41
C CYS A 158 15.44 8.57 -1.74
N VAL A 159 15.98 7.38 -1.46
CA VAL A 159 17.28 7.25 -0.78
C VAL A 159 18.39 7.87 -1.61
N GLU A 160 18.36 7.73 -2.92
CA GLU A 160 19.37 8.34 -3.80
C GLU A 160 19.30 9.87 -3.79
N ALA A 161 18.11 10.45 -3.78
CA ALA A 161 17.94 11.89 -3.63
C ALA A 161 18.48 12.40 -2.26
N VAL A 162 18.21 11.65 -1.17
CA VAL A 162 18.76 11.96 0.16
C VAL A 162 20.28 11.87 0.17
N ARG A 163 20.86 10.88 -0.52
CA ARG A 163 22.32 10.71 -0.66
C ARG A 163 22.93 11.87 -1.45
N ALA A 164 22.36 12.21 -2.59
CA ALA A 164 22.84 13.31 -3.43
C ALA A 164 22.80 14.66 -2.70
N ALA A 165 21.84 14.87 -1.80
CA ALA A 165 21.75 16.05 -0.96
C ALA A 165 22.67 16.01 0.27
N GLY A 166 23.44 14.94 0.50
CA GLY A 166 24.30 14.80 1.68
C GLY A 166 23.55 14.70 3.00
N ARG A 167 22.27 14.27 2.99
CA ARG A 167 21.38 14.25 4.15
C ARG A 167 21.19 12.87 4.78
N GLN A 168 22.04 11.88 4.42
CA GLN A 168 22.01 10.54 5.00
C GLN A 168 22.16 10.58 6.53
N GLY A 169 21.36 9.76 7.23
CA GLY A 169 21.36 9.68 8.68
C GLY A 169 20.78 10.90 9.42
N GLN A 170 20.45 11.96 8.69
CA GLN A 170 19.83 13.18 9.24
C GLN A 170 18.30 13.17 9.14
N LEU A 171 17.76 12.30 8.31
CA LEU A 171 16.33 12.14 8.05
C LEU A 171 15.85 10.78 8.52
N ARG A 172 14.60 10.70 8.92
CA ARG A 172 13.92 9.42 9.17
C ARG A 172 13.18 8.99 7.92
N VAL A 173 13.40 7.76 7.48
CA VAL A 173 12.78 7.21 6.28
C VAL A 173 11.96 5.98 6.66
N ILE A 174 10.66 6.03 6.41
CA ILE A 174 9.73 4.92 6.67
C ILE A 174 9.01 4.60 5.36
N CYS A 175 8.93 3.29 5.05
CA CYS A 175 8.28 2.84 3.82
C CYS A 175 7.37 1.65 4.07
N HIS A 176 6.81 1.12 2.99
CA HIS A 176 6.06 -0.13 2.98
C HIS A 176 6.74 -1.18 2.12
N ASP A 177 6.36 -2.42 2.39
CA ASP A 177 6.76 -3.62 1.69
C ASP A 177 8.25 -3.95 1.84
N ILE A 178 8.60 -5.17 1.49
CA ILE A 178 9.96 -5.68 1.56
C ILE A 178 10.32 -6.39 0.26
N ASN A 179 11.45 -6.02 -0.28
CA ASN A 179 12.13 -6.69 -1.37
C ASN A 179 13.63 -6.61 -1.13
N GLU A 180 14.45 -7.21 -1.96
CA GLU A 180 15.91 -7.23 -1.79
C GLU A 180 16.53 -5.83 -1.73
N SER A 181 15.99 -4.87 -2.50
CA SER A 181 16.46 -3.48 -2.47
C SER A 181 16.14 -2.82 -1.12
N VAL A 182 14.90 -2.93 -0.63
CA VAL A 182 14.50 -2.36 0.66
C VAL A 182 15.24 -3.04 1.81
N ARG A 183 15.43 -4.37 1.73
CA ARG A 183 16.23 -5.12 2.70
C ARG A 183 17.64 -4.55 2.84
N ARG A 184 18.31 -4.34 1.72
CA ARG A 184 19.65 -3.74 1.70
C ARG A 184 19.66 -2.33 2.30
N LEU A 185 18.67 -1.48 1.94
CA LEU A 185 18.56 -0.12 2.45
C LEU A 185 18.30 -0.05 3.96
N LEU A 186 17.59 -1.03 4.54
CA LEU A 186 17.43 -1.18 5.99
C LEU A 186 18.77 -1.54 6.64
N LEU A 187 19.49 -2.53 6.10
CA LEU A 187 20.80 -2.96 6.63
C LEU A 187 21.86 -1.85 6.53
N GLU A 188 21.80 -1.00 5.50
CA GLU A 188 22.66 0.17 5.33
C GLU A 188 22.25 1.37 6.23
N GLY A 189 21.11 1.31 6.92
CA GLY A 189 20.58 2.41 7.71
C GLY A 189 20.08 3.59 6.89
N SER A 190 19.79 3.39 5.58
CA SER A 190 19.21 4.42 4.71
C SER A 190 17.68 4.47 4.82
N VAL A 191 17.05 3.41 5.32
CA VAL A 191 15.65 3.29 5.70
C VAL A 191 15.62 2.85 7.16
N ASP A 192 14.82 3.49 8.00
CA ASP A 192 14.69 3.15 9.41
C ASP A 192 13.72 1.99 9.63
N PHE A 193 12.56 2.04 8.98
CA PHE A 193 11.50 1.03 9.13
C PHE A 193 10.76 0.77 7.83
N THR A 194 10.34 -0.49 7.63
CA THR A 194 9.34 -0.84 6.65
C THR A 194 8.18 -1.62 7.28
N ILE A 195 6.99 -1.48 6.71
CA ILE A 195 5.78 -2.20 7.11
C ILE A 195 5.41 -3.14 5.95
N PRO A 196 5.83 -4.42 6.02
CA PRO A 196 5.58 -5.37 4.93
C PRO A 196 4.13 -5.85 4.90
N GLN A 197 3.74 -6.35 3.73
CA GLN A 197 2.55 -7.15 3.53
C GLN A 197 2.92 -8.63 3.40
N ASP A 198 2.00 -9.53 3.75
CA ASP A 198 2.15 -10.95 3.48
C ASP A 198 1.66 -11.29 2.06
N PHE A 199 2.49 -10.96 1.06
CA PHE A 199 2.19 -11.29 -0.35
C PHE A 199 2.07 -12.80 -0.61
N ARG A 200 2.76 -13.62 0.19
CA ARG A 200 2.63 -15.07 0.07
C ARG A 200 1.21 -15.52 0.44
N GLN A 201 0.68 -15.03 1.54
CA GLN A 201 -0.69 -15.35 1.97
C GLN A 201 -1.72 -14.77 0.98
N GLN A 202 -1.49 -13.55 0.48
CA GLN A 202 -2.36 -12.93 -0.51
C GLN A 202 -2.44 -13.73 -1.82
N GLY A 203 -1.36 -14.33 -2.27
CA GLY A 203 -1.38 -15.21 -3.44
C GLY A 203 -1.87 -16.64 -3.15
N TYR A 204 -1.59 -17.16 -1.95
CA TYR A 204 -1.89 -18.54 -1.59
C TYR A 204 -3.35 -18.77 -1.15
N LEU A 205 -3.90 -17.88 -0.34
CA LEU A 205 -5.17 -18.11 0.33
C LEU A 205 -6.43 -18.00 -0.58
N PRO A 206 -6.53 -17.07 -1.53
CA PRO A 206 -7.73 -16.90 -2.33
C PRO A 206 -8.22 -18.14 -3.07
N PRO A 207 -7.38 -18.96 -3.74
CA PRO A 207 -7.83 -20.19 -4.40
C PRO A 207 -8.45 -21.21 -3.43
N PHE A 208 -7.95 -21.30 -2.20
CA PHE A 208 -8.50 -22.21 -1.19
C PHE A 208 -9.86 -21.74 -0.69
N LEU A 209 -10.03 -20.42 -0.50
CA LEU A 209 -11.32 -19.83 -0.11
C LEU A 209 -12.38 -20.05 -1.20
N LEU A 210 -12.00 -19.86 -2.46
CA LEU A 210 -12.88 -20.15 -3.61
C LEU A 210 -13.25 -21.64 -3.66
N ARG A 211 -12.27 -22.53 -3.55
CA ARG A 211 -12.52 -23.98 -3.51
C ARG A 211 -13.50 -24.38 -2.40
N ASP A 212 -13.28 -23.85 -1.18
CA ASP A 212 -14.10 -24.20 -0.03
C ASP A 212 -15.52 -23.65 -0.16
N ALA A 213 -15.68 -22.46 -0.75
CA ALA A 213 -16.99 -21.91 -1.09
C ALA A 213 -17.71 -22.73 -2.15
N LEU A 214 -17.03 -23.06 -3.27
CA LEU A 214 -17.61 -23.78 -4.41
C LEU A 214 -17.89 -25.25 -4.11
N ARG A 215 -16.99 -25.94 -3.41
CA ARG A 215 -17.08 -27.40 -3.21
C ARG A 215 -17.70 -27.82 -1.89
N ARG A 216 -17.68 -26.95 -0.88
CA ARG A 216 -18.11 -27.26 0.49
C ARG A 216 -19.21 -26.35 1.02
N GLY A 217 -19.54 -25.27 0.29
CA GLY A 217 -20.48 -24.24 0.76
C GLY A 217 -19.96 -23.46 1.98
N GLN A 218 -18.66 -23.49 2.25
CA GLN A 218 -18.06 -22.80 3.40
C GLN A 218 -17.69 -21.38 2.99
N LEU A 219 -18.47 -20.43 3.50
CA LEU A 219 -18.22 -19.00 3.23
C LEU A 219 -17.24 -18.43 4.25
N PRO A 220 -16.18 -17.71 3.81
CA PRO A 220 -15.31 -16.97 4.71
C PRO A 220 -16.04 -15.76 5.28
N PRO A 221 -15.53 -15.15 6.39
CA PRO A 221 -15.99 -13.81 6.79
C PRO A 221 -15.90 -12.84 5.63
N ALA A 222 -16.90 -11.98 5.45
CA ALA A 222 -16.97 -11.01 4.34
C ALA A 222 -15.80 -10.01 4.31
N SER A 223 -15.18 -9.76 5.45
CA SER A 223 -13.94 -9.01 5.55
C SER A 223 -12.89 -9.91 6.20
N ARG A 224 -11.94 -10.39 5.41
CA ARG A 224 -10.78 -11.12 5.90
C ARG A 224 -9.54 -10.33 5.58
N GLN A 225 -8.77 -10.05 6.61
CA GLN A 225 -7.52 -9.33 6.48
C GLN A 225 -6.36 -10.27 6.76
N ASP A 226 -5.21 -9.97 6.20
CA ASP A 226 -3.97 -10.63 6.59
C ASP A 226 -3.79 -10.48 8.10
N GLY A 227 -3.13 -11.47 8.66
CA GLY A 227 -2.89 -11.56 10.08
C GLY A 227 -2.16 -10.36 10.69
N GLN A 228 -1.25 -10.61 11.58
CA GLN A 228 -0.55 -9.58 12.34
C GLN A 228 0.33 -8.70 11.45
N MET A 229 0.13 -7.38 11.47
CA MET A 229 1.04 -6.43 10.85
C MET A 229 2.36 -6.40 11.61
N SER A 230 3.47 -6.41 10.90
CA SER A 230 4.82 -6.34 11.46
C SER A 230 5.54 -5.06 11.07
N ILE A 231 6.56 -4.73 11.83
CA ILE A 231 7.52 -3.66 11.54
C ILE A 231 8.87 -4.32 11.38
N LEU A 232 9.56 -4.04 10.29
CA LEU A 232 10.93 -4.48 10.07
C LEU A 232 11.89 -3.30 10.16
N CYS A 233 13.06 -3.59 10.74
CA CYS A 233 14.23 -2.71 10.80
C CYS A 233 15.48 -3.54 10.51
N ALA A 234 16.66 -2.94 10.59
CA ALA A 234 17.94 -3.62 10.33
C ALA A 234 18.16 -4.89 11.19
N GLU A 235 17.56 -4.95 12.38
CA GLU A 235 17.81 -6.04 13.33
C GLU A 235 16.92 -7.29 13.15
N ASN A 236 15.84 -7.18 12.34
CA ASN A 236 14.88 -8.27 12.16
C ASN A 236 14.49 -8.54 10.70
N VAL A 237 15.26 -8.01 9.74
CA VAL A 237 15.04 -8.16 8.30
C VAL A 237 15.93 -9.22 7.64
#